data_f4da6d62f7475f019b90732796b1c7bd
#
_entry.id   f4da6d62f7475f019b90732796b1c7bd
#
_cell.length_a   1.000
_cell.length_b   1.000
_cell.length_c   1.000
_cell.angle_alpha   90.00
_cell.angle_beta   90.00
_cell.angle_gamma   90.00
#
_symmetry.space_group_name_H-M   'P 1'
#
loop_
_entity.id
_entity.type
_entity.pdbx_description
1 polymer ?
#
loop_
_entity_poly.entity_id
_entity_poly.type
_entity_poly.pdbx_seq_one_letter_code
_entity_poly.pdbx_strand_id
1 'polypeptide(L)'
;QKDPNETSKIPLKYFAYGFGAMDPMIFSKQSEFLEKIKKWGFIVNPLVKNVKGINEIEEHHKKIDNLRSSLDYDIDGLVFKVNDLNLQNRLGNTSNSPRWATAYKFSAERAVTKIKDIVIQVGRTGAITPVAKVEPVTVGGVVVSNATLHNEEEIQRKDIRIGDTIYIQRAGDVIPQVISVDKSKRSKTISMFEFPSKCLCGAETKKEISKTTKKLDAVRRCTKGYACKFIAKEKLKHLVAKEAFNIDGLGKKVIDQFWNLKLIKEPSDIFKLDYEKIKKLEGWGSLSISNLKTAINKSKNVSLDKFIYSIGIRHIGQENAKILAAFFTSIEEFLNLFKVKER
;
A
#
# COMPACT_ATOMS: atom_id res chain seq x y z
N GLN A 1 4.79 5.94 -17.59
CA GLN A 1 5.18 7.00 -18.54
C GLN A 1 3.93 7.59 -19.20
N LYS A 2 3.89 8.90 -19.44
CA LYS A 2 2.74 9.57 -20.06
C LYS A 2 2.88 9.69 -21.59
N ASP A 3 4.11 9.61 -22.11
CA ASP A 3 4.42 9.72 -23.52
C ASP A 3 4.67 8.33 -24.13
N PRO A 4 3.86 7.90 -25.11
CA PRO A 4 4.07 6.62 -25.80
C PRO A 4 5.42 6.55 -26.52
N ASN A 5 5.94 7.66 -27.06
CA ASN A 5 7.22 7.70 -27.76
C ASN A 5 8.39 7.43 -26.79
N GLU A 6 8.32 7.94 -25.56
CA GLU A 6 9.32 7.62 -24.54
C GLU A 6 9.20 6.16 -24.07
N THR A 7 7.98 5.63 -24.01
CA THR A 7 7.76 4.21 -23.65
C THR A 7 8.31 3.27 -24.72
N SER A 8 8.16 3.61 -26.01
CA SER A 8 8.64 2.79 -27.12
C SER A 8 10.17 2.61 -27.15
N LYS A 9 10.94 3.52 -26.53
CA LYS A 9 12.40 3.43 -26.40
C LYS A 9 12.86 2.44 -25.33
N ILE A 10 11.95 1.99 -24.45
CA ILE A 10 12.25 1.09 -23.36
C ILE A 10 12.10 -0.36 -23.87
N PRO A 11 13.13 -1.22 -23.77
CA PRO A 11 13.09 -2.62 -24.23
C PRO A 11 12.25 -3.47 -23.28
N LEU A 12 10.94 -3.24 -23.27
CA LEU A 12 10.00 -3.97 -22.42
C LEU A 12 9.88 -5.41 -22.86
N LYS A 13 9.89 -6.35 -21.90
CA LYS A 13 9.59 -7.76 -22.06
C LYS A 13 8.34 -8.13 -21.27
N TYR A 14 7.67 -9.22 -21.65
CA TYR A 14 6.50 -9.72 -20.94
C TYR A 14 6.50 -11.25 -20.86
N PHE A 15 5.78 -11.80 -19.88
CA PHE A 15 5.43 -13.21 -19.83
C PHE A 15 3.91 -13.35 -19.79
N ALA A 16 3.36 -14.15 -20.70
CA ALA A 16 1.98 -14.55 -20.64
C ALA A 16 1.82 -15.70 -19.62
N TYR A 17 0.92 -15.52 -18.63
CA TYR A 17 0.79 -16.45 -17.51
C TYR A 17 -0.65 -16.86 -17.18
N GLY A 18 -1.62 -16.25 -17.82
CA GLY A 18 -3.03 -16.48 -17.58
C GLY A 18 -3.90 -15.94 -18.71
N PHE A 19 -5.18 -16.24 -18.66
CA PHE A 19 -6.19 -15.78 -19.60
C PHE A 19 -7.31 -15.04 -18.86
N GLY A 20 -8.00 -14.17 -19.58
CA GLY A 20 -9.20 -13.50 -19.13
C GLY A 20 -10.46 -14.29 -19.48
N ALA A 21 -11.51 -13.62 -19.95
CA ALA A 21 -12.70 -14.29 -20.47
C ALA A 21 -12.35 -15.06 -21.76
N MET A 22 -12.81 -16.31 -21.84
CA MET A 22 -12.63 -17.19 -23.00
C MET A 22 -13.92 -17.99 -23.24
N ASP A 23 -14.48 -17.88 -24.44
CA ASP A 23 -15.67 -18.62 -24.83
C ASP A 23 -15.49 -19.13 -26.30
N PRO A 24 -15.58 -20.46 -26.55
CA PRO A 24 -15.66 -21.51 -25.53
C PRO A 24 -14.34 -21.73 -24.80
N MET A 25 -14.41 -22.24 -23.55
CA MET A 25 -13.23 -22.72 -22.83
C MET A 25 -12.74 -24.01 -23.49
N ILE A 26 -11.51 -23.98 -24.06
CA ILE A 26 -10.92 -25.08 -24.82
C ILE A 26 -9.82 -25.86 -24.06
N PHE A 27 -9.57 -25.47 -22.82
CA PHE A 27 -8.54 -26.07 -21.97
C PHE A 27 -9.15 -26.73 -20.74
N SER A 28 -8.57 -27.82 -20.29
CA SER A 28 -8.89 -28.47 -19.02
C SER A 28 -7.86 -28.19 -17.93
N LYS A 29 -6.64 -27.81 -18.32
CA LYS A 29 -5.52 -27.58 -17.42
C LYS A 29 -4.79 -26.27 -17.73
N GLN A 30 -4.26 -25.64 -16.69
CA GLN A 30 -3.40 -24.46 -16.78
C GLN A 30 -2.15 -24.73 -17.63
N SER A 31 -1.55 -25.92 -17.50
CA SER A 31 -0.38 -26.31 -18.29
C SER A 31 -0.69 -26.43 -19.78
N GLU A 32 -1.85 -27.00 -20.15
CA GLU A 32 -2.29 -27.08 -21.57
C GLU A 32 -2.45 -25.70 -22.18
N PHE A 33 -3.03 -24.76 -21.42
CA PHE A 33 -3.13 -23.37 -21.83
C PHE A 33 -1.74 -22.79 -22.11
N LEU A 34 -0.78 -22.90 -21.18
CA LEU A 34 0.57 -22.34 -21.33
C LEU A 34 1.32 -22.92 -22.54
N GLU A 35 1.20 -24.24 -22.77
CA GLU A 35 1.78 -24.89 -23.95
C GLU A 35 1.16 -24.39 -25.26
N LYS A 36 -0.15 -24.16 -25.27
CA LYS A 36 -0.85 -23.71 -26.47
C LYS A 36 -0.50 -22.27 -26.82
N ILE A 37 -0.51 -21.37 -25.85
CA ILE A 37 -0.14 -19.96 -26.09
C ILE A 37 1.33 -19.84 -26.53
N LYS A 38 2.21 -20.68 -26.03
CA LYS A 38 3.59 -20.77 -26.51
C LYS A 38 3.64 -21.14 -28.00
N LYS A 39 2.81 -22.09 -28.45
CA LYS A 39 2.68 -22.43 -29.87
C LYS A 39 2.08 -21.29 -30.70
N TRP A 40 1.29 -20.40 -30.11
CA TRP A 40 0.76 -19.19 -30.74
C TRP A 40 1.76 -18.05 -30.78
N GLY A 41 2.99 -18.22 -30.27
CA GLY A 41 4.05 -17.21 -30.28
C GLY A 41 4.11 -16.33 -29.04
N PHE A 42 3.31 -16.57 -28.01
CA PHE A 42 3.43 -15.84 -26.75
C PHE A 42 4.65 -16.30 -25.96
N ILE A 43 5.31 -15.37 -25.30
CA ILE A 43 6.44 -15.68 -24.41
C ILE A 43 5.89 -16.16 -23.07
N VAL A 44 6.20 -17.40 -22.73
CA VAL A 44 5.89 -18.04 -21.44
C VAL A 44 7.18 -18.17 -20.64
N ASN A 45 7.11 -17.96 -19.33
CA ASN A 45 8.29 -18.10 -18.48
C ASN A 45 8.87 -19.53 -18.59
N PRO A 46 10.15 -19.69 -18.95
CA PRO A 46 10.76 -21.01 -19.15
C PRO A 46 10.91 -21.82 -17.86
N LEU A 47 10.81 -21.20 -16.71
CA LEU A 47 10.97 -21.84 -15.39
C LEU A 47 9.66 -22.45 -14.85
N VAL A 48 8.57 -22.36 -15.60
CA VAL A 48 7.31 -23.00 -15.21
C VAL A 48 7.45 -24.51 -15.20
N LYS A 49 7.03 -25.16 -14.12
CA LYS A 49 7.07 -26.62 -13.93
C LYS A 49 5.77 -27.10 -13.29
N ASN A 50 5.27 -28.26 -13.74
CA ASN A 50 4.26 -29.01 -13.02
C ASN A 50 4.93 -29.77 -11.87
N VAL A 51 4.38 -29.63 -10.66
CA VAL A 51 4.90 -30.28 -9.45
C VAL A 51 3.78 -31.02 -8.74
N LYS A 52 4.11 -32.13 -8.07
CA LYS A 52 3.22 -32.97 -7.33
C LYS A 52 3.65 -33.05 -5.87
N GLY A 53 2.77 -32.57 -4.97
CA GLY A 53 3.02 -32.62 -3.54
C GLY A 53 4.05 -31.61 -3.05
N ILE A 54 4.19 -31.54 -1.73
CA ILE A 54 4.98 -30.51 -1.04
C ILE A 54 6.48 -30.63 -1.32
N ASN A 55 7.00 -31.85 -1.43
CA ASN A 55 8.45 -32.05 -1.63
C ASN A 55 8.93 -31.48 -2.95
N GLU A 56 8.18 -31.70 -4.04
CA GLU A 56 8.54 -31.14 -5.35
C GLU A 56 8.34 -29.60 -5.38
N ILE A 57 7.39 -29.08 -4.63
CA ILE A 57 7.20 -27.64 -4.45
C ILE A 57 8.43 -27.02 -3.79
N GLU A 58 8.89 -27.60 -2.69
CA GLU A 58 10.05 -27.10 -1.94
C GLU A 58 11.33 -27.23 -2.76
N GLU A 59 11.53 -28.35 -3.44
CA GLU A 59 12.67 -28.55 -4.33
C GLU A 59 12.72 -27.51 -5.46
N HIS A 60 11.58 -27.30 -6.12
CA HIS A 60 11.49 -26.31 -7.19
C HIS A 60 11.71 -24.89 -6.68
N HIS A 61 11.10 -24.53 -5.53
CA HIS A 61 11.31 -23.24 -4.88
C HIS A 61 12.78 -22.99 -4.57
N LYS A 62 13.46 -23.95 -3.93
CA LYS A 62 14.89 -23.86 -3.61
C LYS A 62 15.77 -23.75 -4.86
N LYS A 63 15.43 -24.51 -5.92
CA LYS A 63 16.13 -24.43 -7.21
C LYS A 63 16.06 -23.03 -7.81
N ILE A 64 14.86 -22.42 -7.82
CA ILE A 64 14.66 -21.09 -8.39
C ILE A 64 15.29 -19.99 -7.53
N ASP A 65 15.23 -20.12 -6.19
CA ASP A 65 15.92 -19.20 -5.28
C ASP A 65 17.44 -19.15 -5.54
N ASN A 66 18.06 -20.30 -5.78
CA ASN A 66 19.49 -20.37 -6.16
C ASN A 66 19.79 -19.77 -7.54
N LEU A 67 18.84 -19.81 -8.48
CA LEU A 67 18.98 -19.23 -9.82
C LEU A 67 18.66 -17.73 -9.86
N ARG A 68 18.04 -17.20 -8.83
CA ARG A 68 17.47 -15.85 -8.78
C ARG A 68 18.44 -14.75 -9.20
N SER A 69 19.69 -14.82 -8.73
CA SER A 69 20.72 -13.83 -9.02
C SER A 69 21.26 -13.87 -10.46
N SER A 70 20.99 -14.94 -11.20
CA SER A 70 21.43 -15.12 -12.59
C SER A 70 20.34 -14.79 -13.62
N LEU A 71 19.13 -14.42 -13.18
CA LEU A 71 18.05 -14.06 -14.07
C LEU A 71 18.19 -12.60 -14.54
N ASP A 72 17.74 -12.32 -15.77
CA ASP A 72 17.69 -10.98 -16.36
C ASP A 72 16.61 -10.09 -15.74
N TYR A 73 15.85 -10.58 -14.77
CA TYR A 73 14.73 -9.91 -14.12
C TYR A 73 14.62 -10.32 -12.65
N ASP A 74 14.16 -9.40 -11.82
CA ASP A 74 13.98 -9.66 -10.40
C ASP A 74 12.72 -10.48 -10.12
N ILE A 75 12.84 -11.40 -9.17
CA ILE A 75 11.73 -12.20 -8.63
C ILE A 75 11.77 -12.22 -7.11
N ASP A 76 10.60 -12.22 -6.49
CA ASP A 76 10.45 -12.23 -5.02
C ASP A 76 9.85 -13.55 -4.49
N GLY A 77 9.50 -14.47 -5.39
CA GLY A 77 8.92 -15.77 -5.07
C GLY A 77 8.32 -16.47 -6.27
N LEU A 78 7.65 -17.58 -6.01
CA LEU A 78 6.91 -18.37 -7.00
C LEU A 78 5.44 -18.31 -6.72
N VAL A 79 4.61 -18.45 -7.74
CA VAL A 79 3.17 -18.62 -7.63
C VAL A 79 2.80 -20.03 -8.03
N PHE A 80 2.31 -20.81 -7.08
CA PHE A 80 1.75 -22.15 -7.32
C PHE A 80 0.26 -22.05 -7.58
N LYS A 81 -0.19 -22.73 -8.63
CA LYS A 81 -1.59 -22.74 -9.07
C LYS A 81 -2.10 -24.15 -9.17
N VAL A 82 -3.36 -24.38 -8.81
CA VAL A 82 -4.03 -25.65 -9.10
C VAL A 82 -4.08 -25.83 -10.63
N ASN A 83 -3.60 -26.95 -11.15
CA ASN A 83 -3.47 -27.15 -12.59
C ASN A 83 -4.80 -27.43 -13.29
N ASP A 84 -5.74 -28.10 -12.62
CA ASP A 84 -7.07 -28.42 -13.14
C ASP A 84 -8.00 -27.19 -13.08
N LEU A 85 -8.53 -26.76 -14.23
CA LEU A 85 -9.36 -25.55 -14.33
C LEU A 85 -10.77 -25.73 -13.72
N ASN A 86 -11.29 -26.95 -13.69
CA ASN A 86 -12.57 -27.23 -13.01
C ASN A 86 -12.40 -27.08 -11.49
N LEU A 87 -11.27 -27.54 -10.94
CA LEU A 87 -10.94 -27.33 -9.54
C LEU A 87 -10.69 -25.85 -9.23
N GLN A 88 -10.05 -25.09 -10.13
CA GLN A 88 -9.94 -23.64 -9.96
C GLN A 88 -11.33 -22.98 -9.85
N ASN A 89 -12.24 -23.32 -10.72
CA ASN A 89 -13.63 -22.82 -10.70
C ASN A 89 -14.35 -23.18 -9.41
N ARG A 90 -14.21 -24.43 -8.92
CA ARG A 90 -14.82 -24.88 -7.65
C ARG A 90 -14.25 -24.16 -6.42
N LEU A 91 -12.95 -23.90 -6.38
CA LEU A 91 -12.31 -23.13 -5.31
C LEU A 91 -12.70 -21.66 -5.35
N GLY A 92 -12.90 -21.12 -6.54
CA GLY A 92 -13.32 -19.75 -6.76
C GLY A 92 -12.30 -18.71 -6.35
N ASN A 93 -12.77 -17.48 -6.17
CA ASN A 93 -11.96 -16.33 -5.82
C ASN A 93 -12.45 -15.71 -4.50
N THR A 94 -11.56 -15.00 -3.83
CA THR A 94 -11.94 -13.95 -2.87
C THR A 94 -12.11 -12.64 -3.63
N SER A 95 -12.47 -11.57 -2.93
CA SER A 95 -12.54 -10.24 -3.51
C SER A 95 -11.22 -9.74 -4.13
N ASN A 96 -10.08 -10.21 -3.63
CA ASN A 96 -8.75 -9.68 -4.00
C ASN A 96 -7.80 -10.73 -4.57
N SER A 97 -8.12 -12.02 -4.47
CA SER A 97 -7.20 -13.08 -4.90
C SER A 97 -7.92 -14.38 -5.22
N PRO A 98 -7.38 -15.23 -6.10
CA PRO A 98 -7.87 -16.57 -6.32
C PRO A 98 -7.58 -17.48 -5.11
N ARG A 99 -8.49 -18.40 -4.78
CA ARG A 99 -8.28 -19.43 -3.75
C ARG A 99 -7.47 -20.63 -4.27
N TRP A 100 -7.32 -20.73 -5.57
CA TRP A 100 -6.61 -21.81 -6.25
C TRP A 100 -5.14 -21.47 -6.58
N ALA A 101 -4.67 -20.31 -6.12
CA ALA A 101 -3.28 -19.91 -6.27
C ALA A 101 -2.70 -19.40 -4.96
N THR A 102 -1.42 -19.67 -4.72
CA THR A 102 -0.68 -19.17 -3.56
C THR A 102 0.70 -18.72 -3.96
N ALA A 103 1.16 -17.62 -3.37
CA ALA A 103 2.53 -17.15 -3.53
C ALA A 103 3.43 -17.76 -2.44
N TYR A 104 4.53 -18.35 -2.85
CA TYR A 104 5.59 -18.81 -1.96
C TYR A 104 6.80 -17.89 -2.15
N LYS A 105 6.91 -16.91 -1.26
CA LYS A 105 7.95 -15.88 -1.33
C LYS A 105 9.31 -16.45 -0.93
N PHE A 106 10.39 -15.94 -1.57
CA PHE A 106 11.74 -16.21 -1.10
C PHE A 106 12.00 -15.53 0.23
N SER A 107 13.04 -15.99 0.92
CA SER A 107 13.51 -15.32 2.13
C SER A 107 13.83 -13.87 1.83
N ALA A 108 13.29 -12.98 2.67
CA ALA A 108 13.49 -11.56 2.48
C ALA A 108 14.96 -11.18 2.69
N GLU A 109 15.50 -10.37 1.78
CA GLU A 109 16.85 -9.86 1.91
C GLU A 109 16.97 -8.97 3.14
N ARG A 110 18.11 -9.10 3.82
CA ARG A 110 18.46 -8.31 5.00
C ARG A 110 19.69 -7.48 4.70
N ALA A 111 19.73 -6.30 5.28
CA ALA A 111 20.92 -5.45 5.27
C ALA A 111 21.17 -4.87 6.64
N VAL A 112 22.40 -4.47 6.87
CA VAL A 112 22.83 -3.79 8.09
C VAL A 112 22.98 -2.30 7.79
N THR A 113 22.41 -1.47 8.67
CA THR A 113 22.51 -0.02 8.55
C THR A 113 22.47 0.64 9.93
N LYS A 114 22.65 1.95 9.99
CA LYS A 114 22.63 2.72 11.25
C LYS A 114 21.45 3.67 11.29
N ILE A 115 20.78 3.78 12.44
CA ILE A 115 19.71 4.74 12.67
C ILE A 115 20.32 6.13 12.86
N LYS A 116 19.95 7.07 11.96
CA LYS A 116 20.33 8.48 12.07
C LYS A 116 19.36 9.27 12.94
N ASP A 117 18.07 8.94 12.83
CA ASP A 117 17.00 9.65 13.52
C ASP A 117 15.74 8.80 13.57
N ILE A 118 14.81 9.11 14.48
CA ILE A 118 13.48 8.53 14.55
C ILE A 118 12.45 9.64 14.44
N VAL A 119 11.75 9.68 13.31
CA VAL A 119 10.71 10.68 13.05
C VAL A 119 9.32 10.11 13.27
N ILE A 120 8.42 10.96 13.73
CA ILE A 120 7.03 10.60 13.96
C ILE A 120 6.19 11.01 12.76
N GLN A 121 5.34 10.10 12.29
CA GLN A 121 4.32 10.36 11.28
C GLN A 121 2.93 10.23 11.91
N VAL A 122 1.99 11.04 11.44
CA VAL A 122 0.59 11.00 11.87
C VAL A 122 -0.25 10.52 10.70
N GLY A 123 -0.86 9.35 10.85
CA GLY A 123 -1.73 8.77 9.83
C GLY A 123 -3.14 9.38 9.82
N ARG A 124 -3.92 9.08 8.79
CA ARG A 124 -5.30 9.55 8.61
C ARG A 124 -6.26 9.18 9.75
N THR A 125 -5.97 8.12 10.49
CA THR A 125 -6.74 7.68 11.67
C THR A 125 -6.22 8.26 12.98
N GLY A 126 -5.25 9.18 12.91
CA GLY A 126 -4.58 9.75 14.07
C GLY A 126 -3.45 8.87 14.64
N ALA A 127 -3.21 7.71 14.06
CA ALA A 127 -2.13 6.82 14.50
C ALA A 127 -0.78 7.52 14.44
N ILE A 128 -0.02 7.41 15.53
CA ILE A 128 1.33 7.94 15.67
C ILE A 128 2.30 6.81 15.32
N THR A 129 2.93 6.92 14.15
CA THR A 129 3.80 5.88 13.62
C THR A 129 5.25 6.36 13.60
N PRO A 130 6.16 5.68 14.31
CA PRO A 130 7.59 5.99 14.28
C PRO A 130 8.23 5.40 13.03
N VAL A 131 9.13 6.16 12.41
CA VAL A 131 9.90 5.76 11.22
C VAL A 131 11.38 6.04 11.49
N ALA A 132 12.20 5.02 11.40
CA ALA A 132 13.66 5.18 11.46
C ALA A 132 14.16 5.81 10.17
N LYS A 133 14.88 6.91 10.27
CA LYS A 133 15.76 7.44 9.24
C LYS A 133 17.10 6.72 9.35
N VAL A 134 17.50 6.03 8.31
CA VAL A 134 18.70 5.20 8.32
C VAL A 134 19.76 5.71 7.34
N GLU A 135 20.99 5.29 7.51
CA GLU A 135 22.00 5.45 6.46
C GLU A 135 21.51 4.69 5.22
N PRO A 136 21.59 5.30 4.03
CA PRO A 136 21.14 4.64 2.82
C PRO A 136 21.85 3.31 2.62
N VAL A 137 21.08 2.25 2.41
CA VAL A 137 21.59 0.90 2.17
C VAL A 137 20.73 0.19 1.15
N THR A 138 21.35 -0.59 0.28
CA THR A 138 20.63 -1.38 -0.73
C THR A 138 20.08 -2.66 -0.12
N VAL A 139 18.78 -2.90 -0.30
CA VAL A 139 18.07 -4.11 0.14
C VAL A 139 17.08 -4.50 -0.95
N GLY A 140 17.21 -5.70 -1.50
CA GLY A 140 16.36 -6.17 -2.58
C GLY A 140 16.40 -5.24 -3.80
N GLY A 141 17.61 -4.84 -4.24
CA GLY A 141 17.81 -3.97 -5.40
C GLY A 141 17.40 -2.51 -5.23
N VAL A 142 16.89 -2.10 -4.05
CA VAL A 142 16.39 -0.74 -3.80
C VAL A 142 17.16 -0.08 -2.66
N VAL A 143 17.51 1.21 -2.84
CA VAL A 143 18.14 2.02 -1.79
C VAL A 143 17.09 2.42 -0.75
N VAL A 144 17.27 1.95 0.46
CA VAL A 144 16.41 2.20 1.62
C VAL A 144 17.03 3.26 2.52
N SER A 145 16.29 4.34 2.77
CA SER A 145 16.65 5.41 3.71
C SER A 145 15.65 5.55 4.87
N ASN A 146 14.55 4.78 4.85
CA ASN A 146 13.51 4.81 5.86
C ASN A 146 13.01 3.39 6.13
N ALA A 147 12.84 3.04 7.41
CA ALA A 147 12.26 1.77 7.82
C ALA A 147 11.20 1.98 8.89
N THR A 148 10.10 1.25 8.81
CA THR A 148 9.05 1.36 9.84
C THR A 148 9.51 0.75 11.16
N LEU A 149 9.13 1.41 12.24
CA LEU A 149 9.27 0.90 13.61
C LEU A 149 7.93 0.45 14.19
N HIS A 150 6.89 0.42 13.35
CA HIS A 150 5.52 0.02 13.65
C HIS A 150 4.83 0.88 14.74
N ASN A 151 5.23 0.77 16.00
CA ASN A 151 4.63 1.46 17.15
C ASN A 151 5.61 1.60 18.32
N GLU A 152 5.15 2.23 19.39
CA GLU A 152 5.92 2.42 20.64
C GLU A 152 6.38 1.10 21.26
N GLU A 153 5.50 0.08 21.29
CA GLU A 153 5.80 -1.22 21.92
C GLU A 153 6.91 -1.97 21.20
N GLU A 154 6.96 -1.88 19.88
CA GLU A 154 8.03 -2.47 19.08
C GLU A 154 9.40 -1.80 19.33
N ILE A 155 9.43 -0.47 19.51
CA ILE A 155 10.64 0.25 19.90
C ILE A 155 11.12 -0.23 21.27
N GLN A 156 10.22 -0.32 22.25
CA GLN A 156 10.55 -0.78 23.61
C GLN A 156 10.98 -2.25 23.61
N ARG A 157 10.22 -3.13 22.95
CA ARG A 157 10.50 -4.56 22.88
C ARG A 157 11.86 -4.87 22.26
N LYS A 158 12.23 -4.15 21.20
CA LYS A 158 13.52 -4.32 20.53
C LYS A 158 14.62 -3.45 21.12
N ASP A 159 14.29 -2.57 22.07
CA ASP A 159 15.20 -1.57 22.67
C ASP A 159 15.92 -0.77 21.59
N ILE A 160 15.14 -0.15 20.67
CA ILE A 160 15.68 0.61 19.53
C ILE A 160 16.04 2.02 19.98
N ARG A 161 17.24 2.48 19.61
CA ARG A 161 17.75 3.82 19.95
C ARG A 161 18.34 4.51 18.72
N ILE A 162 18.36 5.84 18.73
CA ILE A 162 19.03 6.62 17.70
C ILE A 162 20.54 6.34 17.80
N GLY A 163 21.17 6.05 16.65
CA GLY A 163 22.60 5.69 16.60
C GLY A 163 22.86 4.17 16.63
N ASP A 164 21.82 3.33 16.82
CA ASP A 164 21.99 1.87 16.78
C ASP A 164 22.36 1.38 15.37
N THR A 165 23.18 0.34 15.36
CA THR A 165 23.33 -0.54 14.20
C THR A 165 22.17 -1.53 14.19
N ILE A 166 21.44 -1.62 13.08
CA ILE A 166 20.23 -2.42 12.96
C ILE A 166 20.25 -3.33 11.75
N TYR A 167 19.51 -4.43 11.84
CA TYR A 167 19.16 -5.26 10.70
C TYR A 167 17.82 -4.83 10.17
N ILE A 168 17.77 -4.46 8.90
CA ILE A 168 16.53 -4.16 8.18
C ILE A 168 16.22 -5.24 7.17
N GLN A 169 14.94 -5.42 6.87
CA GLN A 169 14.45 -6.39 5.93
C GLN A 169 13.41 -5.72 5.01
N ARG A 170 13.45 -6.09 3.74
CA ARG A 170 12.42 -5.77 2.76
C ARG A 170 11.95 -7.07 2.12
N ALA A 171 10.68 -7.42 2.32
CA ALA A 171 10.06 -8.57 1.69
C ALA A 171 9.25 -8.10 0.49
N GLY A 172 9.70 -8.41 -0.73
CA GLY A 172 9.07 -7.95 -1.97
C GLY A 172 8.95 -6.43 -2.01
N ASP A 173 7.83 -5.91 -2.50
CA ASP A 173 7.51 -4.46 -2.51
C ASP A 173 6.97 -3.92 -1.18
N VAL A 174 7.13 -4.67 -0.09
CA VAL A 174 6.66 -4.27 1.24
C VAL A 174 7.59 -3.20 1.85
N ILE A 175 7.02 -2.38 2.72
CA ILE A 175 7.73 -1.31 3.43
C ILE A 175 8.89 -1.90 4.24
N PRO A 176 10.13 -1.36 4.09
CA PRO A 176 11.26 -1.81 4.87
C PRO A 176 10.99 -1.70 6.38
N GLN A 177 11.36 -2.72 7.13
CA GLN A 177 11.14 -2.79 8.58
C GLN A 177 12.41 -3.12 9.34
N VAL A 178 12.53 -2.62 10.56
CA VAL A 178 13.61 -2.97 11.48
C VAL A 178 13.29 -4.33 12.12
N ILE A 179 14.19 -5.30 11.93
CA ILE A 179 14.03 -6.66 12.46
C ILE A 179 14.63 -6.74 13.87
N SER A 180 15.87 -6.31 14.02
CA SER A 180 16.60 -6.39 15.28
C SER A 180 17.69 -5.32 15.37
N VAL A 181 18.20 -5.12 16.58
CA VAL A 181 19.32 -4.24 16.88
C VAL A 181 20.56 -5.10 17.16
N ASP A 182 21.71 -4.68 16.62
CA ASP A 182 23.01 -5.24 16.98
C ASP A 182 23.54 -4.53 18.24
N LYS A 183 23.15 -5.07 19.40
CA LYS A 183 23.53 -4.47 20.69
C LYS A 183 25.04 -4.52 20.97
N SER A 184 25.78 -5.40 20.28
CA SER A 184 27.24 -5.50 20.46
C SER A 184 27.96 -4.28 19.91
N LYS A 185 27.38 -3.60 18.92
CA LYS A 185 27.91 -2.38 18.27
C LYS A 185 27.37 -1.09 18.88
N ARG A 186 26.55 -1.18 19.93
CA ARG A 186 25.94 -0.01 20.57
C ARG A 186 26.97 0.74 21.42
N SER A 187 27.11 2.05 21.21
CA SER A 187 27.88 2.92 22.09
C SER A 187 27.19 3.05 23.47
N LYS A 188 27.99 3.06 24.54
CA LYS A 188 27.50 3.23 25.92
C LYS A 188 26.81 4.59 26.16
N THR A 189 27.04 5.57 25.31
CA THR A 189 26.48 6.93 25.41
C THR A 189 25.09 7.09 24.80
N ILE A 190 24.58 6.05 24.12
CA ILE A 190 23.26 6.12 23.43
C ILE A 190 22.14 5.97 24.46
N SER A 191 21.33 7.03 24.63
CA SER A 191 20.14 7.01 25.50
C SER A 191 18.95 6.29 24.89
N MET A 192 18.00 5.90 25.73
CA MET A 192 16.72 5.34 25.28
C MET A 192 15.94 6.39 24.47
N PHE A 193 15.22 5.92 23.43
CA PHE A 193 14.31 6.78 22.70
C PHE A 193 13.01 6.97 23.49
N GLU A 194 12.70 8.21 23.81
CA GLU A 194 11.44 8.58 24.47
C GLU A 194 10.35 8.81 23.42
N PHE A 195 9.34 7.95 23.44
CA PHE A 195 8.21 8.07 22.52
C PHE A 195 7.34 9.27 22.93
N PRO A 196 7.00 10.20 22.00
CA PRO A 196 6.33 11.43 22.36
C PRO A 196 4.90 11.20 22.89
N SER A 197 4.57 11.80 24.02
CA SER A 197 3.23 11.81 24.59
C SER A 197 2.27 12.74 23.83
N LYS A 198 2.81 13.69 23.07
CA LYS A 198 2.06 14.66 22.28
C LYS A 198 2.19 14.41 20.78
N CYS A 199 1.09 14.66 20.08
CA CYS A 199 1.07 14.69 18.61
C CYS A 199 1.84 15.90 18.08
N LEU A 200 2.30 15.84 16.83
CA LEU A 200 2.92 16.99 16.13
C LEU A 200 2.04 18.25 16.07
N CYS A 201 0.73 18.13 16.32
CA CYS A 201 -0.19 19.27 16.45
C CYS A 201 -0.26 19.85 17.88
N GLY A 202 0.53 19.34 18.82
CA GLY A 202 0.54 19.73 20.22
C GLY A 202 -0.50 19.04 21.13
N ALA A 203 -1.47 18.33 20.55
CA ALA A 203 -2.51 17.63 21.32
C ALA A 203 -1.98 16.36 21.98
N GLU A 204 -2.58 15.94 23.08
CA GLU A 204 -2.31 14.67 23.74
C GLU A 204 -2.51 13.49 22.80
N THR A 205 -1.74 12.42 23.04
CA THR A 205 -1.93 11.12 22.38
C THR A 205 -2.38 10.07 23.39
N LYS A 206 -3.31 9.20 22.99
CA LYS A 206 -3.83 8.13 23.86
C LYS A 206 -3.79 6.78 23.15
N LYS A 207 -3.55 5.71 23.92
CA LYS A 207 -3.85 4.34 23.51
C LYS A 207 -5.32 4.06 23.84
N GLU A 208 -6.04 3.44 22.92
CA GLU A 208 -7.45 3.10 23.09
C GLU A 208 -7.60 1.67 23.58
N ILE A 209 -8.64 1.39 24.35
CA ILE A 209 -9.00 0.02 24.71
C ILE A 209 -9.90 -0.53 23.61
N SER A 210 -9.51 -1.63 23.01
CA SER A 210 -10.31 -2.33 22.01
C SER A 210 -11.65 -2.76 22.62
N LYS A 211 -12.74 -2.37 22.01
CA LYS A 211 -14.09 -2.73 22.47
C LYS A 211 -14.33 -4.25 22.39
N THR A 212 -13.69 -4.91 21.41
CA THR A 212 -13.85 -6.35 21.16
C THR A 212 -12.96 -7.19 22.07
N THR A 213 -11.64 -6.89 22.11
CA THR A 213 -10.67 -7.71 22.84
C THR A 213 -10.43 -7.25 24.27
N LYS A 214 -10.95 -6.09 24.67
CA LYS A 214 -10.71 -5.44 25.98
C LYS A 214 -9.24 -5.17 26.28
N LYS A 215 -8.34 -5.33 25.29
CA LYS A 215 -6.91 -5.04 25.41
C LYS A 215 -6.60 -3.62 24.99
N LEU A 216 -5.55 -3.05 25.56
CA LEU A 216 -5.00 -1.76 25.17
C LEU A 216 -4.42 -1.86 23.74
N ASP A 217 -4.72 -0.89 22.87
CA ASP A 217 -4.14 -0.83 21.52
C ASP A 217 -2.64 -0.49 21.61
N ALA A 218 -1.81 -1.20 20.84
CA ALA A 218 -0.37 -0.92 20.74
C ALA A 218 -0.07 0.46 20.13
N VAL A 219 -1.04 1.06 19.43
CA VAL A 219 -0.88 2.30 18.68
C VAL A 219 -1.45 3.49 19.46
N ARG A 220 -0.59 4.49 19.71
CA ARG A 220 -1.04 5.81 20.21
C ARG A 220 -1.73 6.59 19.10
N ARG A 221 -2.75 7.35 19.45
CA ARG A 221 -3.50 8.19 18.52
C ARG A 221 -3.65 9.61 19.04
N CYS A 222 -3.62 10.57 18.12
CA CYS A 222 -3.94 11.96 18.41
C CYS A 222 -5.41 12.09 18.82
N THR A 223 -5.67 12.76 19.94
CA THR A 223 -7.03 12.94 20.48
C THR A 223 -7.84 14.03 19.79
N LYS A 224 -7.20 14.88 18.96
CA LYS A 224 -7.83 16.06 18.35
C LYS A 224 -8.69 15.76 17.12
N GLY A 225 -8.66 14.51 16.62
CA GLY A 225 -9.47 14.11 15.46
C GLY A 225 -9.26 15.02 14.24
N TYR A 226 -10.33 15.42 13.59
CA TYR A 226 -10.30 16.30 12.40
C TYR A 226 -9.67 17.68 12.63
N ALA A 227 -9.70 18.20 13.84
CA ALA A 227 -9.04 19.46 14.17
C ALA A 227 -7.49 19.35 14.18
N CYS A 228 -6.94 18.15 14.05
CA CYS A 228 -5.52 17.96 13.84
C CYS A 228 -5.17 18.16 12.36
N LYS A 229 -4.37 19.19 12.05
CA LYS A 229 -3.94 19.51 10.68
C LYS A 229 -3.25 18.35 9.93
N PHE A 230 -2.56 17.48 10.66
CA PHE A 230 -1.90 16.31 10.07
C PHE A 230 -2.90 15.24 9.67
N ILE A 231 -3.89 14.95 10.54
CA ILE A 231 -4.97 14.01 10.23
C ILE A 231 -5.81 14.51 9.07
N ALA A 232 -6.22 15.78 9.08
CA ALA A 232 -7.02 16.41 8.03
C ALA A 232 -6.31 16.28 6.66
N LYS A 233 -5.00 16.60 6.61
CA LYS A 233 -4.22 16.50 5.38
C LYS A 233 -4.12 15.05 4.86
N GLU A 234 -3.86 14.07 5.73
CA GLU A 234 -3.80 12.65 5.33
C GLU A 234 -5.17 12.11 4.89
N LYS A 235 -6.27 12.62 5.45
CA LYS A 235 -7.61 12.30 4.98
C LYS A 235 -7.90 12.86 3.58
N LEU A 236 -7.44 14.08 3.26
CA LEU A 236 -7.52 14.61 1.90
C LEU A 236 -6.74 13.76 0.89
N LYS A 237 -5.51 13.32 1.25
CA LYS A 237 -4.73 12.40 0.42
C LYS A 237 -5.45 11.07 0.18
N HIS A 238 -6.14 10.56 1.19
CA HIS A 238 -6.92 9.35 1.08
C HIS A 238 -8.16 9.54 0.18
N LEU A 239 -8.87 10.66 0.33
CA LEU A 239 -10.06 10.96 -0.45
C LEU A 239 -9.78 10.99 -1.95
N VAL A 240 -8.66 11.59 -2.37
CA VAL A 240 -8.31 11.71 -3.81
C VAL A 240 -7.63 10.47 -4.38
N ALA A 241 -7.32 9.45 -3.56
CA ALA A 241 -6.62 8.25 -3.97
C ALA A 241 -7.42 7.46 -5.03
N LYS A 242 -6.70 6.62 -5.79
CA LYS A 242 -7.24 5.80 -6.89
C LYS A 242 -8.43 4.94 -6.45
N GLU A 243 -8.36 4.38 -5.25
CA GLU A 243 -9.35 3.51 -4.66
C GLU A 243 -10.57 4.25 -4.09
N ALA A 244 -10.49 5.58 -3.98
CA ALA A 244 -11.54 6.46 -3.48
C ALA A 244 -12.14 7.28 -4.65
N PHE A 245 -12.02 8.60 -4.63
CA PHE A 245 -12.53 9.48 -5.70
C PHE A 245 -11.71 9.41 -7.00
N ASN A 246 -10.50 8.86 -6.98
CA ASN A 246 -9.62 8.69 -8.14
C ASN A 246 -9.44 9.99 -8.94
N ILE A 247 -8.97 11.05 -8.27
CA ILE A 247 -8.79 12.36 -8.91
C ILE A 247 -7.38 12.46 -9.47
N ASP A 248 -7.24 12.23 -10.77
CA ASP A 248 -5.97 12.38 -11.47
C ASP A 248 -5.45 13.81 -11.36
N GLY A 249 -4.14 13.95 -11.16
CA GLY A 249 -3.49 15.24 -10.95
C GLY A 249 -3.43 15.71 -9.49
N LEU A 250 -4.24 15.15 -8.58
CA LEU A 250 -4.16 15.42 -7.13
C LEU A 250 -3.36 14.35 -6.37
N GLY A 251 -2.12 14.11 -6.78
CA GLY A 251 -1.22 13.23 -6.03
C GLY A 251 -0.84 13.79 -4.65
N LYS A 252 -0.20 12.96 -3.82
CA LYS A 252 0.21 13.33 -2.43
C LYS A 252 0.98 14.65 -2.36
N LYS A 253 1.91 14.88 -3.30
CA LYS A 253 2.72 16.12 -3.35
C LYS A 253 1.86 17.35 -3.66
N VAL A 254 0.89 17.22 -4.56
CA VAL A 254 -0.02 18.32 -4.93
C VAL A 254 -0.94 18.66 -3.77
N ILE A 255 -1.47 17.66 -3.07
CA ILE A 255 -2.25 17.89 -1.83
C ILE A 255 -1.40 18.62 -0.79
N ASP A 256 -0.13 18.22 -0.58
CA ASP A 256 0.77 18.93 0.34
C ASP A 256 1.01 20.38 -0.10
N GLN A 257 1.22 20.63 -1.39
CA GLN A 257 1.38 21.98 -1.95
C GLN A 257 0.14 22.83 -1.73
N PHE A 258 -1.05 22.34 -2.14
CA PHE A 258 -2.30 23.08 -2.02
C PHE A 258 -2.71 23.32 -0.57
N TRP A 259 -2.43 22.37 0.32
CA TRP A 259 -2.61 22.54 1.76
C TRP A 259 -1.74 23.66 2.32
N ASN A 260 -0.44 23.67 1.99
CA ASN A 260 0.50 24.68 2.47
C ASN A 260 0.15 26.09 1.94
N LEU A 261 -0.34 26.17 0.70
CA LEU A 261 -0.83 27.40 0.08
C LEU A 261 -2.24 27.81 0.55
N LYS A 262 -2.85 27.02 1.45
CA LYS A 262 -4.20 27.25 1.97
C LYS A 262 -5.31 27.24 0.89
N LEU A 263 -5.06 26.60 -0.24
CA LEU A 263 -6.04 26.40 -1.31
C LEU A 263 -7.08 25.34 -0.96
N ILE A 264 -6.69 24.38 -0.12
CA ILE A 264 -7.56 23.32 0.41
C ILE A 264 -7.33 23.17 1.91
N LYS A 265 -8.42 23.00 2.68
CA LYS A 265 -8.44 22.69 4.13
C LYS A 265 -9.36 21.52 4.43
N GLU A 266 -10.41 21.37 3.67
CA GLU A 266 -11.43 20.34 3.84
C GLU A 266 -11.77 19.66 2.49
N PRO A 267 -12.46 18.50 2.49
CA PRO A 267 -12.83 17.79 1.27
C PRO A 267 -13.61 18.60 0.24
N SER A 268 -14.50 19.47 0.68
CA SER A 268 -15.34 20.31 -0.19
C SER A 268 -14.52 21.32 -1.01
N ASP A 269 -13.36 21.76 -0.52
CA ASP A 269 -12.50 22.74 -1.21
C ASP A 269 -11.94 22.18 -2.52
N ILE A 270 -11.76 20.86 -2.62
CA ILE A 270 -11.28 20.20 -3.85
C ILE A 270 -12.23 20.47 -5.02
N PHE A 271 -13.53 20.55 -4.75
CA PHE A 271 -14.55 20.79 -5.76
C PHE A 271 -14.79 22.28 -6.04
N LYS A 272 -14.12 23.18 -5.30
CA LYS A 272 -14.23 24.65 -5.39
C LYS A 272 -12.88 25.32 -5.64
N LEU A 273 -11.91 24.61 -6.23
CA LEU A 273 -10.56 25.11 -6.46
C LEU A 273 -10.55 26.38 -7.33
N ASP A 274 -9.74 27.36 -6.90
CA ASP A 274 -9.46 28.57 -7.67
C ASP A 274 -8.35 28.28 -8.70
N TYR A 275 -8.76 27.95 -9.91
CA TYR A 275 -7.85 27.57 -10.98
C TYR A 275 -6.98 28.72 -11.47
N GLU A 276 -7.41 29.97 -11.31
CA GLU A 276 -6.59 31.14 -11.69
C GLU A 276 -5.41 31.32 -10.73
N LYS A 277 -5.60 31.01 -9.45
CA LYS A 277 -4.48 30.97 -8.49
C LYS A 277 -3.54 29.80 -8.79
N ILE A 278 -4.08 28.62 -9.11
CA ILE A 278 -3.27 27.43 -9.41
C ILE A 278 -2.42 27.65 -10.66
N LYS A 279 -2.95 28.33 -11.71
CA LYS A 279 -2.24 28.62 -12.95
C LYS A 279 -0.95 29.43 -12.74
N LYS A 280 -0.87 30.20 -11.67
CA LYS A 280 0.31 31.00 -11.31
C LYS A 280 1.40 30.19 -10.60
N LEU A 281 1.14 28.93 -10.26
CA LEU A 281 2.09 28.09 -9.59
C LEU A 281 3.02 27.40 -10.61
N GLU A 282 4.29 27.24 -10.22
CA GLU A 282 5.26 26.49 -11.01
C GLU A 282 4.77 25.07 -11.30
N GLY A 283 4.94 24.62 -12.53
CA GLY A 283 4.49 23.29 -13.00
C GLY A 283 3.00 23.19 -13.40
N TRP A 284 2.22 24.30 -13.31
CA TRP A 284 0.81 24.35 -13.66
C TRP A 284 0.53 25.14 -14.92
N GLY A 285 0.62 24.48 -16.07
CA GLY A 285 0.21 25.03 -17.37
C GLY A 285 -1.27 24.82 -17.67
N SER A 286 -1.74 25.41 -18.78
CA SER A 286 -3.14 25.34 -19.23
C SER A 286 -3.64 23.90 -19.38
N LEU A 287 -2.80 23.00 -19.90
CA LEU A 287 -3.13 21.59 -20.06
C LEU A 287 -3.31 20.87 -18.70
N SER A 288 -2.41 21.11 -17.75
CA SER A 288 -2.50 20.51 -16.40
C SER A 288 -3.76 20.94 -15.69
N ILE A 289 -4.16 22.20 -15.83
CA ILE A 289 -5.40 22.73 -15.25
C ILE A 289 -6.63 22.14 -15.93
N SER A 290 -6.64 22.05 -17.26
CA SER A 290 -7.74 21.44 -17.99
C SER A 290 -7.93 19.98 -17.58
N ASN A 291 -6.83 19.22 -17.47
CA ASN A 291 -6.86 17.83 -17.02
C ASN A 291 -7.38 17.71 -15.58
N LEU A 292 -6.94 18.60 -14.68
CA LEU A 292 -7.39 18.61 -13.29
C LEU A 292 -8.90 18.92 -13.20
N LYS A 293 -9.38 19.92 -13.93
CA LYS A 293 -10.82 20.24 -14.03
C LYS A 293 -11.64 19.05 -14.48
N THR A 294 -11.19 18.38 -15.54
CA THR A 294 -11.84 17.20 -16.09
C THR A 294 -11.88 16.06 -15.06
N ALA A 295 -10.76 15.79 -14.39
CA ALA A 295 -10.66 14.75 -13.35
C ALA A 295 -11.60 15.04 -12.17
N ILE A 296 -11.64 16.27 -11.67
CA ILE A 296 -12.53 16.68 -10.58
C ILE A 296 -14.01 16.55 -11.00
N ASN A 297 -14.37 17.00 -12.22
CA ASN A 297 -15.74 16.87 -12.70
C ASN A 297 -16.17 15.41 -12.84
N LYS A 298 -15.29 14.55 -13.36
CA LYS A 298 -15.53 13.11 -13.45
C LYS A 298 -15.73 12.47 -12.08
N SER A 299 -14.99 12.91 -11.08
CA SER A 299 -15.04 12.35 -9.72
C SER A 299 -16.31 12.74 -8.93
N LYS A 300 -17.13 13.69 -9.42
CA LYS A 300 -18.43 14.02 -8.78
C LYS A 300 -19.43 12.88 -8.84
N ASN A 301 -19.28 11.97 -9.82
CA ASN A 301 -20.07 10.76 -9.95
C ASN A 301 -19.22 9.57 -9.51
N VAL A 302 -19.29 9.21 -8.25
CA VAL A 302 -18.57 8.11 -7.64
C VAL A 302 -19.55 7.06 -7.11
N SER A 303 -19.21 5.78 -7.20
CA SER A 303 -20.05 4.71 -6.63
C SER A 303 -20.10 4.78 -5.11
N LEU A 304 -21.18 4.29 -4.51
CA LEU A 304 -21.43 4.36 -3.07
C LEU A 304 -20.31 3.69 -2.24
N ASP A 305 -19.77 2.57 -2.71
CA ASP A 305 -18.66 1.87 -2.06
C ASP A 305 -17.38 2.73 -2.00
N LYS A 306 -17.05 3.41 -3.10
CA LYS A 306 -15.91 4.34 -3.15
C LYS A 306 -16.14 5.57 -2.28
N PHE A 307 -17.36 6.09 -2.26
CA PHE A 307 -17.72 7.19 -1.38
C PHE A 307 -17.56 6.80 0.10
N ILE A 308 -18.13 5.66 0.53
CA ILE A 308 -18.00 5.16 1.90
C ILE A 308 -16.52 4.94 2.27
N TYR A 309 -15.73 4.36 1.36
CA TYR A 309 -14.30 4.16 1.58
C TYR A 309 -13.55 5.48 1.71
N SER A 310 -13.89 6.49 0.89
CA SER A 310 -13.22 7.79 0.83
C SER A 310 -13.34 8.61 2.11
N ILE A 311 -14.44 8.45 2.86
CA ILE A 311 -14.64 9.10 4.16
C ILE A 311 -13.57 8.66 5.17
N GLY A 312 -13.00 7.46 4.97
CA GLY A 312 -11.93 6.94 5.80
C GLY A 312 -12.36 6.59 7.22
N ILE A 313 -13.56 6.05 7.37
CA ILE A 313 -14.09 5.54 8.64
C ILE A 313 -13.17 4.40 9.12
N ARG A 314 -12.82 4.44 10.39
CA ARG A 314 -11.94 3.43 10.96
C ARG A 314 -12.58 2.04 10.86
N HIS A 315 -11.76 1.04 10.50
CA HIS A 315 -12.15 -0.35 10.23
C HIS A 315 -13.03 -0.57 8.99
N ILE A 316 -13.35 0.46 8.23
CA ILE A 316 -14.01 0.35 6.94
C ILE A 316 -12.95 0.49 5.85
N GLY A 317 -12.43 -0.66 5.40
CA GLY A 317 -11.60 -0.79 4.20
C GLY A 317 -12.46 -0.91 2.94
N GLN A 318 -11.83 -1.15 1.78
CA GLN A 318 -12.53 -1.29 0.50
C GLN A 318 -13.61 -2.38 0.53
N GLU A 319 -13.31 -3.55 1.11
CA GLU A 319 -14.25 -4.68 1.18
C GLU A 319 -15.46 -4.38 2.06
N ASN A 320 -15.23 -3.82 3.26
CA ASN A 320 -16.33 -3.42 4.13
C ASN A 320 -17.18 -2.31 3.50
N ALA A 321 -16.57 -1.41 2.75
CA ALA A 321 -17.28 -0.38 2.00
C ALA A 321 -18.17 -0.97 0.90
N LYS A 322 -17.70 -1.99 0.16
CA LYS A 322 -18.51 -2.73 -0.82
C LYS A 322 -19.69 -3.47 -0.17
N ILE A 323 -19.44 -4.14 0.96
CA ILE A 323 -20.51 -4.84 1.72
C ILE A 323 -21.58 -3.84 2.16
N LEU A 324 -21.16 -2.68 2.72
CA LEU A 324 -22.11 -1.64 3.11
C LEU A 324 -22.86 -1.07 1.91
N ALA A 325 -22.18 -0.80 0.80
CA ALA A 325 -22.82 -0.28 -0.41
C ALA A 325 -23.81 -1.28 -1.05
N ALA A 326 -23.58 -2.58 -0.87
CA ALA A 326 -24.52 -3.60 -1.31
C ALA A 326 -25.76 -3.68 -0.40
N PHE A 327 -25.63 -3.32 0.88
CA PHE A 327 -26.74 -3.29 1.83
C PHE A 327 -27.59 -2.02 1.70
N PHE A 328 -26.95 -0.86 1.47
CA PHE A 328 -27.63 0.43 1.30
C PHE A 328 -27.80 0.71 -0.20
N THR A 329 -29.03 0.94 -0.63
CA THR A 329 -29.35 1.20 -2.04
C THR A 329 -29.05 2.64 -2.46
N SER A 330 -28.96 3.56 -1.48
CA SER A 330 -28.69 4.99 -1.73
C SER A 330 -27.81 5.63 -0.67
N ILE A 331 -27.25 6.79 -1.00
CA ILE A 331 -26.47 7.61 -0.05
C ILE A 331 -27.36 8.13 1.10
N GLU A 332 -28.63 8.40 0.83
CA GLU A 332 -29.60 8.89 1.81
C GLU A 332 -29.86 7.82 2.89
N GLU A 333 -30.02 6.56 2.49
CA GLU A 333 -30.16 5.45 3.44
C GLU A 333 -28.91 5.29 4.30
N PHE A 334 -27.72 5.35 3.70
CA PHE A 334 -26.47 5.29 4.44
C PHE A 334 -26.33 6.44 5.44
N LEU A 335 -26.68 7.67 5.05
CA LEU A 335 -26.61 8.85 5.92
C LEU A 335 -27.65 8.82 7.05
N ASN A 336 -28.79 8.18 6.84
CA ASN A 336 -29.82 8.04 7.89
C ASN A 336 -29.34 7.24 9.10
N LEU A 337 -28.33 6.33 8.94
CA LEU A 337 -27.69 5.66 10.07
C LEU A 337 -27.13 6.64 11.12
N PHE A 338 -26.70 7.81 10.69
CA PHE A 338 -26.07 8.80 11.56
C PHE A 338 -27.10 9.78 12.18
N LYS A 339 -28.31 9.88 11.62
CA LYS A 339 -29.38 10.74 12.12
C LYS A 339 -30.12 10.17 13.32
N VAL A 340 -30.08 8.85 13.53
CA VAL A 340 -30.84 8.13 14.58
C VAL A 340 -30.23 8.28 15.98
N LYS A 341 -29.07 8.92 16.14
CA LYS A 341 -28.38 9.07 17.44
C LYS A 341 -28.59 10.41 18.17
N GLU A 342 -29.47 11.26 17.70
CA GLU A 342 -29.86 12.49 18.41
C GLU A 342 -31.19 12.36 19.22
N ARG A 343 -31.51 11.12 19.64
CA ARG A 343 -32.62 10.86 20.57
C ARG A 343 -32.12 10.27 21.87
#